data_3eca27c00f5184f8ef7dd60786c7867d
#
_entry.id   3eca27c00f5184f8ef7dd60786c7867d
#
_cell.length_a   1.000
_cell.length_b   1.000
_cell.length_c   1.000
_cell.angle_alpha   90.00
_cell.angle_beta   90.00
_cell.angle_gamma   90.00
#
_symmetry.space_group_name_H-M   'P 1'
#
loop_
_entity.id
_entity.type
_entity.pdbx_description
1 polymer ?
#
loop_
_entity_poly.entity_id
_entity_poly.type
_entity_poly.pdbx_seq_one_letter_code
_entity_poly.pdbx_strand_id
1 'polypeptide(L)'
;GAFDDSIRHSITKMSHLHFTATEIYRRRVIQLGEGARRVFNVGALGIDSIHRLSLLSKSELESALGFKLGVQSLLVTFHPVTLEPGRAQHSFGTLLDALAKLDGVSLVFTKANADTEGRIINDMIDDYVLSRPQAVAYTSLGQLKYLSALKYVSGVIGNSSSGIIEAPSLKTGTINIGDRQKGRVRAKSVIDCGSNLEDISIALQTLFSEGFQKQ
;
A
#
# COMPACT_ATOMS: atom_id res chain seq x y z
N GLY A 1 8.14 -11.48 2.47
CA GLY A 1 8.69 -12.46 3.37
C GLY A 1 8.57 -11.99 4.79
N ALA A 2 8.17 -12.80 5.63
CA ALA A 2 8.06 -12.52 7.03
C ALA A 2 7.68 -13.81 7.74
N PHE A 3 7.59 -13.77 9.05
CA PHE A 3 6.98 -14.84 9.84
C PHE A 3 5.61 -15.27 9.32
N ASP A 4 4.86 -14.34 8.73
CA ASP A 4 3.57 -14.59 8.09
C ASP A 4 3.59 -15.69 7.03
N ASP A 5 4.65 -15.84 6.25
CA ASP A 5 4.69 -16.84 5.18
C ASP A 5 4.66 -18.26 5.75
N SER A 6 5.45 -18.54 6.78
CA SER A 6 5.42 -19.84 7.46
C SER A 6 4.06 -20.12 8.10
N ILE A 7 3.45 -19.12 8.72
CA ILE A 7 2.12 -19.23 9.32
C ILE A 7 1.07 -19.52 8.23
N ARG A 8 1.09 -18.81 7.12
CA ARG A 8 0.15 -19.02 6.00
C ARG A 8 0.29 -20.42 5.39
N HIS A 9 1.53 -20.91 5.20
CA HIS A 9 1.77 -22.27 4.72
C HIS A 9 1.24 -23.32 5.71
N SER A 10 1.44 -23.12 7.01
CA SER A 10 0.91 -23.99 8.05
C SER A 10 -0.63 -24.00 8.04
N ILE A 11 -1.27 -22.83 7.97
CA ILE A 11 -2.72 -22.71 7.86
C ILE A 11 -3.24 -23.42 6.60
N THR A 12 -2.56 -23.26 5.46
CA THR A 12 -2.90 -23.96 4.22
C THR A 12 -2.89 -25.46 4.42
N LYS A 13 -1.86 -26.01 5.08
CA LYS A 13 -1.76 -27.46 5.33
C LYS A 13 -2.77 -27.99 6.35
N MET A 14 -3.23 -27.15 7.26
CA MET A 14 -4.25 -27.50 8.28
C MET A 14 -5.68 -27.33 7.74
N SER A 15 -5.87 -26.60 6.65
CA SER A 15 -7.18 -26.28 6.10
C SER A 15 -7.70 -27.41 5.19
N HIS A 16 -9.01 -27.58 5.16
CA HIS A 16 -9.68 -28.57 4.32
C HIS A 16 -10.17 -27.99 2.99
N LEU A 17 -10.52 -26.71 2.97
CA LEU A 17 -10.95 -25.94 1.80
C LEU A 17 -10.08 -24.70 1.67
N HIS A 18 -9.78 -24.31 0.42
CA HIS A 18 -8.91 -23.20 0.11
C HIS A 18 -9.60 -22.24 -0.86
N PHE A 19 -9.68 -20.98 -0.50
CA PHE A 19 -10.22 -19.90 -1.32
C PHE A 19 -9.10 -18.92 -1.66
N THR A 20 -8.77 -18.81 -2.94
CA THR A 20 -7.62 -18.03 -3.41
C THR A 20 -8.06 -16.82 -4.22
N ALA A 21 -7.24 -15.77 -4.20
CA ALA A 21 -7.56 -14.51 -4.86
C ALA A 21 -7.28 -14.51 -6.37
N THR A 22 -6.43 -15.43 -6.87
CA THR A 22 -6.07 -15.51 -8.29
C THR A 22 -5.83 -16.96 -8.71
N GLU A 23 -5.90 -17.23 -10.01
CA GLU A 23 -5.57 -18.54 -10.55
C GLU A 23 -4.09 -18.92 -10.30
N ILE A 24 -3.19 -17.95 -10.28
CA ILE A 24 -1.78 -18.18 -9.94
C ILE A 24 -1.66 -18.70 -8.51
N TYR A 25 -2.38 -18.11 -7.57
CA TYR A 25 -2.37 -18.58 -6.17
C TYR A 25 -3.06 -19.93 -6.02
N ARG A 26 -4.12 -20.18 -6.77
CA ARG A 26 -4.76 -21.49 -6.82
C ARG A 26 -3.76 -22.57 -7.22
N ARG A 27 -3.01 -22.37 -8.29
CA ARG A 27 -1.96 -23.31 -8.76
C ARG A 27 -0.87 -23.51 -7.70
N ARG A 28 -0.43 -22.45 -7.02
CA ARG A 28 0.56 -22.56 -5.94
C ARG A 28 0.07 -23.43 -4.78
N VAL A 29 -1.20 -23.27 -4.38
CA VAL A 29 -1.79 -24.10 -3.31
C VAL A 29 -1.87 -25.57 -3.74
N ILE A 30 -2.22 -25.86 -4.99
CA ILE A 30 -2.19 -27.22 -5.53
C ILE A 30 -0.76 -27.77 -5.56
N GLN A 31 0.25 -26.96 -5.94
CA GLN A 31 1.65 -27.35 -5.91
C GLN A 31 2.16 -27.68 -4.49
N LEU A 32 1.57 -27.07 -3.46
CA LEU A 32 1.83 -27.43 -2.07
C LEU A 32 1.26 -28.79 -1.66
N GLY A 33 0.59 -29.49 -2.57
CA GLY A 33 0.02 -30.82 -2.35
C GLY A 33 -1.44 -30.85 -1.97
N GLU A 34 -2.16 -29.71 -2.13
CA GLU A 34 -3.59 -29.68 -1.87
C GLU A 34 -4.41 -30.21 -3.06
N GLY A 35 -5.49 -30.93 -2.78
CA GLY A 35 -6.33 -31.51 -3.81
C GLY A 35 -7.05 -30.44 -4.63
N ALA A 36 -6.89 -30.43 -5.96
CA ALA A 36 -7.40 -29.42 -6.87
C ALA A 36 -8.93 -29.17 -6.72
N ARG A 37 -9.70 -30.19 -6.32
CA ARG A 37 -11.16 -30.08 -6.08
C ARG A 37 -11.53 -29.29 -4.83
N ARG A 38 -10.56 -29.00 -3.96
CA ARG A 38 -10.72 -28.26 -2.69
C ARG A 38 -10.13 -26.86 -2.76
N VAL A 39 -9.61 -26.44 -3.91
CA VAL A 39 -8.97 -25.14 -4.10
C VAL A 39 -9.76 -24.33 -5.11
N PHE A 40 -10.37 -23.25 -4.66
CA PHE A 40 -11.27 -22.41 -5.45
C PHE A 40 -10.64 -21.03 -5.67
N ASN A 41 -10.69 -20.53 -6.90
CA ASN A 41 -10.35 -19.13 -7.20
C ASN A 41 -11.63 -18.30 -7.10
N VAL A 42 -11.73 -17.48 -6.08
CA VAL A 42 -12.92 -16.67 -5.74
C VAL A 42 -12.68 -15.16 -5.82
N GLY A 43 -11.46 -14.74 -6.17
CA GLY A 43 -11.09 -13.33 -6.10
C GLY A 43 -10.65 -12.89 -4.70
N ALA A 44 -10.23 -11.64 -4.59
CA ALA A 44 -9.79 -11.04 -3.32
C ALA A 44 -10.99 -10.44 -2.59
N LEU A 45 -11.24 -10.87 -1.35
CA LEU A 45 -12.36 -10.39 -0.52
C LEU A 45 -12.35 -8.86 -0.32
N GLY A 46 -11.17 -8.23 -0.28
CA GLY A 46 -11.06 -6.77 -0.19
C GLY A 46 -11.66 -6.05 -1.39
N ILE A 47 -11.65 -6.68 -2.58
CA ILE A 47 -12.22 -6.11 -3.81
C ILE A 47 -13.75 -6.11 -3.76
N ASP A 48 -14.36 -7.15 -3.21
CA ASP A 48 -15.82 -7.20 -3.02
C ASP A 48 -16.32 -6.05 -2.16
N SER A 49 -15.54 -5.67 -1.15
CA SER A 49 -15.84 -4.52 -0.30
C SER A 49 -15.83 -3.20 -1.08
N ILE A 50 -14.91 -3.04 -2.04
CA ILE A 50 -14.86 -1.83 -2.91
C ILE A 50 -16.15 -1.71 -3.73
N HIS A 51 -16.65 -2.81 -4.26
CA HIS A 51 -17.86 -2.81 -5.08
C HIS A 51 -19.16 -2.61 -4.26
N ARG A 52 -19.16 -2.99 -2.99
CA ARG A 52 -20.33 -2.86 -2.09
C ARG A 52 -20.43 -1.53 -1.38
N LEU A 53 -19.33 -0.82 -1.21
CA LEU A 53 -19.29 0.45 -0.50
C LEU A 53 -19.65 1.62 -1.42
N SER A 54 -20.54 2.49 -0.94
CA SER A 54 -20.73 3.81 -1.54
C SER A 54 -19.57 4.70 -1.10
N LEU A 55 -18.57 4.84 -1.98
CA LEU A 55 -17.40 5.68 -1.71
C LEU A 55 -17.81 7.15 -1.63
N LEU A 56 -17.16 7.89 -0.73
CA LEU A 56 -17.35 9.32 -0.57
C LEU A 56 -17.01 10.08 -1.85
N SER A 57 -17.69 11.17 -2.11
CA SER A 57 -17.26 12.19 -3.08
C SER A 57 -15.97 12.87 -2.58
N LYS A 58 -15.25 13.56 -3.46
CA LYS A 58 -14.02 14.27 -3.07
C LYS A 58 -14.27 15.28 -1.95
N SER A 59 -15.36 16.04 -2.04
CA SER A 59 -15.72 17.04 -1.04
C SER A 59 -16.08 16.45 0.33
N GLU A 60 -16.82 15.34 0.34
CA GLU A 60 -17.15 14.62 1.58
C GLU A 60 -15.89 14.01 2.22
N LEU A 61 -15.00 13.43 1.39
CA LEU A 61 -13.72 12.91 1.86
C LEU A 61 -12.87 14.01 2.49
N GLU A 62 -12.67 15.13 1.79
CA GLU A 62 -11.88 16.26 2.28
C GLU A 62 -12.46 16.83 3.58
N SER A 63 -13.78 16.93 3.67
CA SER A 63 -14.47 17.33 4.90
C SER A 63 -14.22 16.33 6.04
N ALA A 64 -14.34 15.03 5.75
CA ALA A 64 -14.14 13.96 6.74
C ALA A 64 -12.67 13.81 7.18
N LEU A 65 -11.71 14.22 6.34
CA LEU A 65 -10.30 14.30 6.64
C LEU A 65 -9.93 15.60 7.38
N GLY A 66 -10.71 16.69 7.21
CA GLY A 66 -10.27 18.01 7.63
C GLY A 66 -9.04 18.50 6.83
N PHE A 67 -8.85 17.98 5.62
CA PHE A 67 -7.67 18.22 4.81
C PHE A 67 -8.03 18.23 3.32
N LYS A 68 -7.46 19.19 2.57
CA LYS A 68 -7.69 19.35 1.13
C LYS A 68 -6.68 18.53 0.32
N LEU A 69 -7.18 17.73 -0.59
CA LEU A 69 -6.35 17.06 -1.59
C LEU A 69 -6.05 18.04 -2.72
N GLY A 70 -4.77 18.37 -2.91
CA GLY A 70 -4.33 19.25 -3.99
C GLY A 70 -4.56 18.64 -5.39
N VAL A 71 -4.02 19.32 -6.40
CA VAL A 71 -4.03 18.81 -7.79
C VAL A 71 -3.26 17.49 -7.88
N GLN A 72 -2.14 17.41 -7.18
CA GLN A 72 -1.38 16.18 -6.98
C GLN A 72 -1.40 15.81 -5.51
N SER A 73 -1.65 14.54 -5.22
CA SER A 73 -1.70 14.02 -3.86
C SER A 73 -1.23 12.56 -3.80
N LEU A 74 -0.59 12.20 -2.71
CA LEU A 74 -0.13 10.84 -2.45
C LEU A 74 -0.70 10.32 -1.13
N LEU A 75 -1.11 9.06 -1.14
CA LEU A 75 -1.39 8.30 0.07
C LEU A 75 -0.14 7.49 0.43
N VAL A 76 0.41 7.75 1.61
CA VAL A 76 1.68 7.18 2.07
C VAL A 76 1.41 6.16 3.17
N THR A 77 1.80 4.91 2.95
CA THR A 77 1.64 3.81 3.93
C THR A 77 2.90 2.96 3.96
N PHE A 78 3.66 3.06 5.05
CA PHE A 78 4.91 2.31 5.20
C PHE A 78 4.92 1.53 6.52
N HIS A 79 5.35 0.27 6.45
CA HIS A 79 5.45 -0.62 7.59
C HIS A 79 6.87 -1.14 7.75
N PRO A 80 7.33 -1.40 8.99
CA PRO A 80 8.59 -2.08 9.21
C PRO A 80 8.63 -3.43 8.49
N VAL A 81 9.82 -3.83 8.04
CA VAL A 81 10.05 -5.17 7.50
C VAL A 81 10.60 -6.05 8.63
N THR A 82 9.81 -7.01 9.10
CA THR A 82 10.09 -7.80 10.30
C THR A 82 11.37 -8.64 10.22
N LEU A 83 11.89 -8.91 9.03
CA LEU A 83 13.13 -9.66 8.80
C LEU A 83 14.38 -8.76 8.65
N GLU A 84 14.22 -7.44 8.74
CA GLU A 84 15.30 -6.46 8.61
C GLU A 84 15.32 -5.51 9.81
N PRO A 85 15.61 -6.00 11.03
CA PRO A 85 15.61 -5.15 12.22
C PRO A 85 16.63 -4.02 12.09
N GLY A 86 16.27 -2.82 12.54
CA GLY A 86 17.12 -1.62 12.52
C GLY A 86 17.14 -0.87 11.18
N ARG A 87 16.50 -1.38 10.11
CA ARG A 87 16.49 -0.70 8.81
C ARG A 87 15.27 0.17 8.57
N ALA A 88 14.21 0.01 9.35
CA ALA A 88 12.95 0.72 9.13
C ALA A 88 13.13 2.24 9.17
N GLN A 89 13.85 2.76 10.16
CA GLN A 89 14.14 4.19 10.30
C GLN A 89 14.89 4.75 9.07
N HIS A 90 15.93 4.07 8.62
CA HIS A 90 16.72 4.52 7.47
C HIS A 90 15.88 4.50 6.17
N SER A 91 15.18 3.39 5.90
CA SER A 91 14.38 3.27 4.68
C SER A 91 13.22 4.26 4.66
N PHE A 92 12.58 4.49 5.82
CA PHE A 92 11.52 5.47 5.91
C PHE A 92 12.04 6.91 5.83
N GLY A 93 13.20 7.21 6.44
CA GLY A 93 13.87 8.50 6.30
C GLY A 93 14.18 8.83 4.83
N THR A 94 14.70 7.86 4.08
CA THR A 94 14.95 8.03 2.64
C THR A 94 13.67 8.33 1.86
N LEU A 95 12.55 7.68 2.21
CA LEU A 95 11.25 8.01 1.62
C LEU A 95 10.83 9.45 1.94
N LEU A 96 10.96 9.89 3.20
CA LEU A 96 10.63 11.26 3.60
C LEU A 96 11.50 12.29 2.89
N ASP A 97 12.79 12.00 2.67
CA ASP A 97 13.72 12.85 1.91
C ASP A 97 13.30 12.98 0.44
N ALA A 98 12.81 11.89 -0.17
CA ALA A 98 12.27 11.91 -1.53
C ALA A 98 10.99 12.75 -1.61
N LEU A 99 10.06 12.56 -0.66
CA LEU A 99 8.80 13.30 -0.59
C LEU A 99 9.04 14.80 -0.30
N ALA A 100 10.07 15.13 0.45
CA ALA A 100 10.42 16.51 0.76
C ALA A 100 10.84 17.35 -0.45
N LYS A 101 11.23 16.69 -1.55
CA LYS A 101 11.61 17.34 -2.83
C LYS A 101 10.41 17.62 -3.73
N LEU A 102 9.22 17.18 -3.35
CA LEU A 102 8.01 17.40 -4.14
C LEU A 102 7.36 18.74 -3.79
N ASP A 103 7.22 19.60 -4.76
CA ASP A 103 6.54 20.87 -4.61
C ASP A 103 5.05 20.73 -4.96
N GLY A 104 4.18 21.32 -4.14
CA GLY A 104 2.74 21.39 -4.40
C GLY A 104 1.99 20.07 -4.30
N VAL A 105 2.61 19.00 -3.77
CA VAL A 105 1.99 17.70 -3.59
C VAL A 105 1.43 17.56 -2.17
N SER A 106 0.15 17.21 -2.07
CA SER A 106 -0.49 16.92 -0.79
C SER A 106 -0.18 15.49 -0.35
N LEU A 107 0.20 15.31 0.90
CA LEU A 107 0.60 14.01 1.45
C LEU A 107 -0.36 13.58 2.57
N VAL A 108 -0.95 12.41 2.40
CA VAL A 108 -1.82 11.80 3.41
C VAL A 108 -1.11 10.55 3.94
N PHE A 109 -0.67 10.59 5.17
CA PHE A 109 -0.01 9.46 5.82
C PHE A 109 -1.01 8.61 6.59
N THR A 110 -0.85 7.29 6.50
CA THR A 110 -1.43 6.35 7.47
C THR A 110 -0.31 5.79 8.33
N LYS A 111 -0.47 5.83 9.64
CA LYS A 111 0.53 5.37 10.59
C LYS A 111 0.75 3.87 10.48
N ALA A 112 1.95 3.43 10.83
CA ALA A 112 2.29 2.01 10.87
C ALA A 112 1.51 1.30 11.98
N ASN A 113 1.29 -0.01 11.79
CA ASN A 113 0.74 -0.86 12.85
C ASN A 113 1.69 -0.89 14.06
N ALA A 114 1.19 -1.41 15.19
CA ALA A 114 1.96 -1.56 16.44
C ALA A 114 3.02 -2.69 16.37
N ASP A 115 3.63 -2.89 15.20
CA ASP A 115 4.73 -3.81 14.97
C ASP A 115 6.03 -3.28 15.62
N THR A 116 7.02 -4.17 15.77
CA THR A 116 8.37 -3.77 16.17
C THR A 116 8.86 -2.66 15.22
N GLU A 117 9.38 -1.56 15.75
CA GLU A 117 9.82 -0.36 15.03
C GLU A 117 8.69 0.52 14.41
N GLY A 118 7.42 0.10 14.51
CA GLY A 118 6.30 0.94 14.04
C GLY A 118 6.20 2.28 14.77
N ARG A 119 6.61 2.34 16.04
CA ARG A 119 6.67 3.61 16.80
C ARG A 119 7.64 4.60 16.19
N ILE A 120 8.84 4.15 15.81
CA ILE A 120 9.87 5.02 15.20
C ILE A 120 9.32 5.64 13.91
N ILE A 121 8.67 4.85 13.06
CA ILE A 121 8.03 5.36 11.84
C ILE A 121 6.95 6.37 12.18
N ASN A 122 6.11 6.10 13.20
CA ASN A 122 5.02 7.00 13.59
C ASN A 122 5.54 8.33 14.14
N ASP A 123 6.60 8.31 14.95
CA ASP A 123 7.25 9.51 15.46
C ASP A 123 7.85 10.34 14.31
N MET A 124 8.51 9.69 13.34
CA MET A 124 9.01 10.36 12.13
C MET A 124 7.89 10.97 11.27
N ILE A 125 6.73 10.31 11.18
CA ILE A 125 5.55 10.87 10.49
C ILE A 125 5.05 12.12 11.22
N ASP A 126 4.92 12.06 12.54
CA ASP A 126 4.43 13.18 13.35
C ASP A 126 5.36 14.39 13.22
N ASP A 127 6.67 14.20 13.32
CA ASP A 127 7.67 15.26 13.12
C ASP A 127 7.60 15.84 11.70
N TYR A 128 7.43 14.99 10.70
CA TYR A 128 7.34 15.41 9.30
C TYR A 128 6.12 16.29 9.02
N VAL A 129 4.95 15.93 9.53
CA VAL A 129 3.71 16.68 9.28
C VAL A 129 3.63 17.98 10.07
N LEU A 130 4.29 18.08 11.25
CA LEU A 130 4.34 19.31 12.04
C LEU A 130 4.94 20.49 11.28
N SER A 131 5.87 20.24 10.38
CA SER A 131 6.57 21.27 9.62
C SER A 131 6.02 21.49 8.21
N ARG A 132 4.96 20.78 7.82
CA ARG A 132 4.46 20.77 6.42
C ARG A 132 2.95 20.89 6.33
N PRO A 133 2.42 22.08 6.00
CA PRO A 133 0.97 22.30 5.85
C PRO A 133 0.29 21.43 4.78
N GLN A 134 1.07 20.92 3.80
CA GLN A 134 0.57 20.03 2.75
C GLN A 134 0.58 18.54 3.17
N ALA A 135 0.89 18.24 4.42
CA ALA A 135 0.94 16.87 4.92
C ALA A 135 0.01 16.70 6.12
N VAL A 136 -0.64 15.54 6.19
CA VAL A 136 -1.50 15.14 7.32
C VAL A 136 -1.30 13.67 7.62
N ALA A 137 -1.42 13.29 8.89
CA ALA A 137 -1.29 11.91 9.34
C ALA A 137 -2.52 11.43 10.12
N TYR A 138 -2.87 10.18 9.89
CA TYR A 138 -3.96 9.50 10.60
C TYR A 138 -3.48 8.15 11.14
N THR A 139 -3.86 7.84 12.37
CA THR A 139 -3.62 6.50 12.93
C THR A 139 -4.35 5.43 12.13
N SER A 140 -5.59 5.73 11.71
CA SER A 140 -6.38 4.91 10.80
C SER A 140 -7.40 5.78 10.09
N LEU A 141 -7.56 5.57 8.82
CA LEU A 141 -8.63 6.20 8.03
C LEU A 141 -9.95 5.40 8.12
N GLY A 142 -9.88 4.16 8.60
CA GLY A 142 -10.97 3.21 8.43
C GLY A 142 -11.20 2.87 6.95
N GLN A 143 -11.98 1.85 6.68
CA GLN A 143 -12.14 1.32 5.32
C GLN A 143 -12.73 2.34 4.34
N LEU A 144 -13.82 3.01 4.72
CA LEU A 144 -14.53 3.92 3.82
C LEU A 144 -13.67 5.11 3.37
N LYS A 145 -13.04 5.82 4.32
CA LYS A 145 -12.18 6.97 3.98
C LYS A 145 -10.93 6.53 3.23
N TYR A 146 -10.34 5.39 3.61
CA TYR A 146 -9.16 4.86 2.93
C TYR A 146 -9.44 4.53 1.47
N LEU A 147 -10.49 3.77 1.18
CA LEU A 147 -10.87 3.41 -0.19
C LEU A 147 -11.32 4.63 -1.00
N SER A 148 -12.00 5.60 -0.35
CA SER A 148 -12.34 6.86 -0.99
C SER A 148 -11.10 7.69 -1.32
N ALA A 149 -10.09 7.71 -0.43
CA ALA A 149 -8.82 8.39 -0.69
C ALA A 149 -8.10 7.77 -1.89
N LEU A 150 -8.04 6.44 -1.99
CA LEU A 150 -7.45 5.73 -3.15
C LEU A 150 -8.04 6.22 -4.48
N LYS A 151 -9.33 6.53 -4.51
CA LYS A 151 -10.02 7.01 -5.74
C LYS A 151 -9.56 8.40 -6.19
N TYR A 152 -9.09 9.25 -5.27
CA TYR A 152 -8.84 10.68 -5.55
C TYR A 152 -7.38 11.09 -5.47
N VAL A 153 -6.51 10.27 -4.89
CA VAL A 153 -5.06 10.53 -4.88
C VAL A 153 -4.44 10.22 -6.24
N SER A 154 -3.38 10.93 -6.58
CA SER A 154 -2.60 10.67 -7.79
C SER A 154 -1.86 9.33 -7.74
N GLY A 155 -1.61 8.82 -6.54
CA GLY A 155 -0.98 7.53 -6.35
C GLY A 155 -0.79 7.16 -4.88
N VAL A 156 -0.39 5.91 -4.68
CA VAL A 156 0.00 5.35 -3.38
C VAL A 156 1.51 5.12 -3.37
N ILE A 157 2.17 5.41 -2.26
CA ILE A 157 3.60 5.12 -2.10
C ILE A 157 3.86 4.45 -0.75
N GLY A 158 4.70 3.43 -0.77
CA GLY A 158 5.13 2.71 0.43
C GLY A 158 5.28 1.21 0.18
N ASN A 159 5.00 0.40 1.19
CA ASN A 159 5.16 -1.05 1.12
C ASN A 159 3.92 -1.83 1.60
N SER A 160 2.75 -1.19 1.61
CA SER A 160 1.49 -1.82 2.01
C SER A 160 0.97 -2.77 0.95
N SER A 161 0.33 -3.87 1.37
CA SER A 161 -0.37 -4.77 0.45
C SER A 161 -1.58 -4.12 -0.24
N SER A 162 -2.14 -3.08 0.33
CA SER A 162 -3.23 -2.32 -0.27
C SER A 162 -2.85 -1.69 -1.61
N GLY A 163 -1.60 -1.19 -1.73
CA GLY A 163 -1.07 -0.70 -2.99
C GLY A 163 -1.02 -1.75 -4.11
N ILE A 164 -0.97 -3.04 -3.74
CA ILE A 164 -0.92 -4.16 -4.70
C ILE A 164 -2.34 -4.70 -5.00
N ILE A 165 -3.25 -4.63 -4.05
CA ILE A 165 -4.57 -5.29 -4.12
C ILE A 165 -5.68 -4.29 -4.42
N GLU A 166 -5.86 -3.28 -3.55
CA GLU A 166 -6.98 -2.35 -3.63
C GLU A 166 -6.74 -1.19 -4.60
N ALA A 167 -5.56 -0.58 -4.57
CA ALA A 167 -5.24 0.57 -5.43
C ALA A 167 -5.42 0.29 -6.92
N PRO A 168 -4.96 -0.84 -7.49
CA PRO A 168 -5.20 -1.18 -8.89
C PRO A 168 -6.68 -1.30 -9.25
N SER A 169 -7.52 -1.77 -8.32
CA SER A 169 -8.96 -1.92 -8.54
C SER A 169 -9.69 -0.58 -8.60
N LEU A 170 -9.08 0.47 -8.07
CA LEU A 170 -9.55 1.85 -8.15
C LEU A 170 -8.80 2.65 -9.22
N LYS A 171 -8.01 1.98 -10.07
CA LYS A 171 -7.18 2.58 -11.14
C LYS A 171 -6.15 3.59 -10.61
N THR A 172 -5.65 3.36 -9.41
CA THR A 172 -4.67 4.22 -8.76
C THR A 172 -3.28 3.61 -8.89
N GLY A 173 -2.33 4.41 -9.33
CA GLY A 173 -0.93 4.02 -9.45
C GLY A 173 -0.30 3.77 -8.07
N THR A 174 0.66 2.85 -8.02
CA THR A 174 1.35 2.51 -6.77
C THR A 174 2.85 2.47 -6.96
N ILE A 175 3.60 3.11 -6.07
CA ILE A 175 5.04 2.89 -5.89
C ILE A 175 5.22 1.93 -4.73
N ASN A 176 5.68 0.71 -5.03
CA ASN A 176 5.95 -0.32 -4.04
C ASN A 176 7.45 -0.33 -3.72
N ILE A 177 7.80 0.06 -2.49
CA ILE A 177 9.19 0.19 -2.05
C ILE A 177 9.67 -1.10 -1.40
N GLY A 178 10.79 -1.61 -1.89
CA GLY A 178 11.50 -2.77 -1.35
C GLY A 178 10.76 -4.10 -1.51
N ASP A 179 11.21 -5.11 -0.78
CA ASP A 179 10.87 -6.52 -1.00
C ASP A 179 9.70 -7.05 -0.14
N ARG A 180 9.07 -6.20 0.71
CA ARG A 180 8.00 -6.67 1.61
C ARG A 180 6.85 -7.37 0.86
N GLN A 181 6.58 -6.96 -0.37
CA GLN A 181 5.51 -7.51 -1.21
C GLN A 181 6.03 -8.47 -2.30
N LYS A 182 7.30 -8.91 -2.22
CA LYS A 182 7.92 -9.82 -3.18
C LYS A 182 7.12 -11.12 -3.35
N GLY A 183 7.01 -11.60 -4.58
CA GLY A 183 6.28 -12.84 -4.90
C GLY A 183 4.76 -12.69 -5.05
N ARG A 184 4.19 -11.52 -4.77
CA ARG A 184 2.77 -11.25 -5.04
C ARG A 184 2.54 -10.89 -6.51
N VAL A 185 1.37 -11.29 -7.02
CA VAL A 185 0.91 -10.87 -8.36
C VAL A 185 0.69 -9.36 -8.35
N ARG A 186 1.13 -8.67 -9.39
CA ARG A 186 1.05 -7.21 -9.54
C ARG A 186 0.26 -6.81 -10.78
N ALA A 187 -0.48 -5.73 -10.67
CA ALA A 187 -1.05 -5.04 -11.82
C ALA A 187 0.02 -4.18 -12.53
N LYS A 188 -0.25 -3.76 -13.76
CA LYS A 188 0.65 -2.87 -14.52
C LYS A 188 0.80 -1.48 -13.88
N SER A 189 -0.18 -1.06 -13.06
CA SER A 189 -0.15 0.21 -12.34
C SER A 189 0.76 0.20 -11.10
N VAL A 190 1.50 -0.88 -10.84
CA VAL A 190 2.45 -0.98 -9.73
C VAL A 190 3.87 -0.82 -10.24
N ILE A 191 4.54 0.20 -9.73
CA ILE A 191 5.96 0.51 -9.97
C ILE A 191 6.74 -0.05 -8.76
N ASP A 192 7.54 -1.08 -8.97
CA ASP A 192 8.47 -1.58 -7.94
C ASP A 192 9.76 -0.75 -7.96
N CYS A 193 10.25 -0.35 -6.80
CA CYS A 193 11.54 0.34 -6.66
C CYS A 193 12.32 -0.12 -5.42
N GLY A 194 13.61 0.14 -5.41
CA GLY A 194 14.46 -0.02 -4.23
C GLY A 194 14.13 1.01 -3.14
N SER A 195 14.81 0.88 -1.99
CA SER A 195 14.64 1.78 -0.84
C SER A 195 15.64 2.93 -0.80
N ASN A 196 16.46 3.12 -1.85
CA ASN A 196 17.36 4.24 -1.95
C ASN A 196 16.68 5.47 -2.58
N LEU A 197 17.26 6.65 -2.38
CA LEU A 197 16.68 7.93 -2.78
C LEU A 197 16.51 8.05 -4.31
N GLU A 198 17.45 7.54 -5.08
CA GLU A 198 17.44 7.61 -6.53
C GLU A 198 16.30 6.77 -7.11
N ASP A 199 16.17 5.52 -6.70
CA ASP A 199 15.10 4.63 -7.15
C ASP A 199 13.70 5.19 -6.82
N ILE A 200 13.53 5.73 -5.59
CA ILE A 200 12.26 6.35 -5.18
C ILE A 200 11.98 7.59 -6.02
N SER A 201 12.99 8.41 -6.29
CA SER A 201 12.83 9.63 -7.10
C SER A 201 12.43 9.31 -8.54
N ILE A 202 13.05 8.30 -9.17
CA ILE A 202 12.70 7.82 -10.51
C ILE A 202 11.26 7.27 -10.53
N ALA A 203 10.88 6.51 -9.52
CA ALA A 203 9.53 5.97 -9.40
C ALA A 203 8.48 7.09 -9.26
N LEU A 204 8.77 8.14 -8.48
CA LEU A 204 7.91 9.32 -8.36
C LEU A 204 7.76 10.07 -9.69
N GLN A 205 8.85 10.27 -10.42
CA GLN A 205 8.81 10.87 -11.76
C GLN A 205 7.96 10.03 -12.72
N THR A 206 8.11 8.72 -12.68
CA THR A 206 7.31 7.79 -13.48
C THR A 206 5.84 7.88 -13.12
N LEU A 207 5.49 7.84 -11.84
CA LEU A 207 4.12 7.91 -11.34
C LEU A 207 3.43 9.21 -11.82
N PHE A 208 4.09 10.34 -11.73
CA PHE A 208 3.54 11.64 -12.12
C PHE A 208 3.65 11.93 -13.62
N SER A 209 4.26 11.07 -14.43
CA SER A 209 4.32 11.25 -15.86
C SER A 209 2.95 11.15 -16.51
N GLU A 210 2.70 11.97 -17.54
CA GLU A 210 1.43 11.93 -18.28
C GLU A 210 1.15 10.54 -18.90
N GLY A 211 2.19 9.86 -19.36
CA GLY A 211 2.06 8.54 -19.96
C GLY A 211 1.56 7.49 -18.96
N PHE A 212 2.01 7.57 -17.71
CA PHE A 212 1.57 6.64 -16.66
C PHE A 212 0.17 7.00 -16.16
N GLN A 213 -0.14 8.27 -15.95
CA GLN A 213 -1.44 8.73 -15.44
C GLN A 213 -2.62 8.50 -16.42
N LYS A 214 -2.33 8.27 -17.70
CA LYS A 214 -3.35 7.99 -18.74
C LYS A 214 -3.60 6.50 -18.97
N GLN A 215 -2.87 5.59 -18.31
CA GLN A 215 -3.06 4.14 -18.38
C GLN A 215 -4.16 3.65 -17.44
#